data_a5fa65d29d073a2fe47d5ee6941fcd69
#
_entry.id   a5fa65d29d073a2fe47d5ee6941fcd69
#
_cell.length_a   1.000
_cell.length_b   1.000
_cell.length_c   1.000
_cell.angle_alpha   90.00
_cell.angle_beta   90.00
_cell.angle_gamma   90.00
#
_symmetry.space_group_name_H-M   'P 1'
#
loop_
_entity.id
_entity.type
_entity.pdbx_description
1 polymer ?
#
loop_
_entity_poly.entity_id
_entity_poly.type
_entity_poly.pdbx_seq_one_letter_code
_entity_poly.pdbx_strand_id
1 'polypeptide(L)'
;MAYKNKKLGRGLFIGLMCLIGITIIIGAAFIVLRPYKITLDLGDGSAPMTKIYTVNAGKIDLGIPKRSGYRFTGWTGSNGTKPQIDIAVGNGVLGNLCYTANWSTNLDVTCQDWIVDKNGNMIREITDEVDRFLDEGGSSKEYTVQKRTVQVKKGTVVSASKWGEDKDYKAYSDKYMYVGASKDVTVNEDGAVLFRYFYPILDVNYALDGENATNNADIAFFDLYVDGELVDEGAYDFCGAIPYGSEYKIALKNVNPLYQYDSTKEIAGKMSDSRGVATARFMTREGNCKVTCEDWVIDASGKRIKEITSEVDKFLAEGKSKKEYHSLGRNVNFSKGDIVSGELWGCDNSKGAYSSGYVYVSSSKGVLVDEKGAKVYRYFYPVLDVNGELNDEVLKNTSKIAKFNVYVDGKAVAENIADFFEGVPYGSEYEIKDIKTETGYELLKDDYSGVMGTIENCVDLRFKAAS
;
A
#
# COMPACT_ATOMS: atom_id res chain seq x y z
N MET A 1 -11.47 -18.89 -110.05
CA MET A 1 -12.56 -18.38 -109.15
C MET A 1 -12.45 -18.95 -107.74
N ALA A 2 -11.55 -18.50 -106.88
CA ALA A 2 -11.46 -19.02 -105.53
C ALA A 2 -10.70 -18.08 -104.55
N TYR A 3 -10.91 -16.75 -104.58
CA TYR A 3 -10.19 -15.85 -103.64
C TYR A 3 -11.03 -14.75 -103.00
N LYS A 4 -12.40 -14.80 -103.09
CA LYS A 4 -13.25 -13.75 -102.55
C LYS A 4 -13.98 -14.15 -101.20
N ASN A 5 -13.98 -15.38 -100.81
CA ASN A 5 -14.76 -15.82 -99.64
C ASN A 5 -14.01 -15.85 -98.27
N LYS A 6 -12.67 -15.70 -98.28
CA LYS A 6 -11.92 -15.74 -96.98
C LYS A 6 -11.93 -14.40 -96.21
N LYS A 7 -12.17 -13.21 -96.92
CA LYS A 7 -12.20 -11.94 -96.19
C LYS A 7 -13.58 -11.64 -95.56
N LEU A 8 -14.67 -12.24 -96.05
CA LEU A 8 -16.02 -12.04 -95.48
C LEU A 8 -16.19 -12.79 -94.18
N GLY A 9 -15.62 -13.99 -94.05
CA GLY A 9 -15.64 -14.78 -92.82
C GLY A 9 -14.83 -14.17 -91.65
N ARG A 10 -13.69 -13.54 -91.94
CA ARG A 10 -12.88 -12.90 -90.91
C ARG A 10 -13.51 -11.60 -90.40
N GLY A 11 -14.15 -10.79 -91.28
CA GLY A 11 -14.90 -9.58 -90.85
C GLY A 11 -16.10 -9.95 -89.97
N LEU A 12 -16.86 -10.99 -90.34
CA LEU A 12 -18.01 -11.47 -89.59
C LEU A 12 -17.60 -12.02 -88.21
N PHE A 13 -16.47 -12.73 -88.10
CA PHE A 13 -15.92 -13.27 -86.88
C PHE A 13 -15.40 -12.17 -85.96
N ILE A 14 -14.69 -11.16 -86.48
CA ILE A 14 -14.26 -10.01 -85.70
C ILE A 14 -15.48 -9.18 -85.21
N GLY A 15 -16.47 -8.96 -86.09
CA GLY A 15 -17.72 -8.27 -85.68
C GLY A 15 -18.49 -9.02 -84.57
N LEU A 16 -18.57 -10.37 -84.65
CA LEU A 16 -19.21 -11.16 -83.60
C LEU A 16 -18.42 -11.12 -82.30
N MET A 17 -17.10 -11.18 -82.35
CA MET A 17 -16.26 -11.05 -81.16
C MET A 17 -16.37 -9.65 -80.53
N CYS A 18 -16.44 -8.58 -81.33
CA CYS A 18 -16.70 -7.23 -80.83
C CYS A 18 -18.09 -7.11 -80.20
N LEU A 19 -19.13 -7.69 -80.79
CA LEU A 19 -20.48 -7.68 -80.25
C LEU A 19 -20.53 -8.44 -78.89
N ILE A 20 -19.88 -9.61 -78.80
CA ILE A 20 -19.76 -10.35 -77.56
C ILE A 20 -18.99 -9.53 -76.51
N GLY A 21 -17.90 -8.88 -76.92
CA GLY A 21 -17.11 -8.01 -76.01
C GLY A 21 -17.96 -6.84 -75.49
N ILE A 22 -18.73 -6.20 -76.35
CA ILE A 22 -19.62 -5.06 -75.96
C ILE A 22 -20.73 -5.56 -75.03
N THR A 23 -21.36 -6.71 -75.31
CA THR A 23 -22.40 -7.26 -74.42
C THR A 23 -21.85 -7.66 -73.06
N ILE A 24 -20.62 -8.19 -72.97
CA ILE A 24 -19.94 -8.47 -71.69
C ILE A 24 -19.68 -7.18 -70.95
N ILE A 25 -19.15 -6.12 -71.60
CA ILE A 25 -18.90 -4.82 -70.95
C ILE A 25 -20.18 -4.16 -70.47
N ILE A 26 -21.23 -4.17 -71.28
CA ILE A 26 -22.56 -3.62 -70.87
C ILE A 26 -23.14 -4.44 -69.71
N GLY A 27 -23.05 -5.78 -69.77
CA GLY A 27 -23.48 -6.65 -68.68
C GLY A 27 -22.71 -6.43 -67.38
N ALA A 28 -21.39 -6.27 -67.50
CA ALA A 28 -20.50 -5.95 -66.36
C ALA A 28 -20.83 -4.56 -65.80
N ALA A 29 -21.02 -3.55 -66.63
CA ALA A 29 -21.42 -2.20 -66.20
C ALA A 29 -22.79 -2.20 -65.53
N PHE A 30 -23.77 -3.00 -66.04
CA PHE A 30 -25.06 -3.13 -65.43
C PHE A 30 -25.03 -3.77 -64.05
N ILE A 31 -24.17 -4.77 -63.84
CA ILE A 31 -23.94 -5.40 -62.54
C ILE A 31 -23.29 -4.42 -61.59
N VAL A 32 -22.26 -3.70 -62.01
CA VAL A 32 -21.51 -2.75 -61.17
C VAL A 32 -22.35 -1.56 -60.74
N LEU A 33 -23.25 -1.06 -61.61
CA LEU A 33 -24.07 0.13 -61.33
C LEU A 33 -25.45 -0.24 -60.69
N ARG A 34 -25.79 -1.52 -60.63
CA ARG A 34 -27.08 -1.94 -60.07
C ARG A 34 -27.16 -1.62 -58.61
N PRO A 35 -28.21 -0.87 -58.16
CA PRO A 35 -28.41 -0.64 -56.74
C PRO A 35 -28.98 -1.90 -56.03
N TYR A 36 -28.38 -2.23 -54.91
CA TYR A 36 -28.86 -3.28 -53.98
C TYR A 36 -29.30 -2.62 -52.67
N LYS A 37 -30.12 -3.34 -51.90
CA LYS A 37 -30.72 -2.87 -50.67
C LYS A 37 -30.16 -3.64 -49.48
N ILE A 38 -29.71 -2.92 -48.44
CA ILE A 38 -29.49 -3.47 -47.12
C ILE A 38 -30.69 -3.13 -46.25
N THR A 39 -31.37 -4.14 -45.73
CA THR A 39 -32.49 -4.00 -44.80
C THR A 39 -32.03 -4.34 -43.40
N LEU A 40 -32.20 -3.43 -42.44
CA LEU A 40 -31.82 -3.58 -41.02
C LEU A 40 -33.12 -3.61 -40.19
N ASP A 41 -33.44 -4.78 -39.67
CA ASP A 41 -34.56 -4.97 -38.73
C ASP A 41 -33.98 -4.86 -37.32
N LEU A 42 -34.42 -3.87 -36.54
CA LEU A 42 -33.96 -3.65 -35.18
C LEU A 42 -34.57 -4.62 -34.16
N GLY A 43 -35.57 -5.43 -34.55
CA GLY A 43 -36.22 -6.37 -33.64
C GLY A 43 -36.95 -5.72 -32.46
N ASP A 44 -37.29 -4.44 -32.58
CA ASP A 44 -37.97 -3.63 -31.55
C ASP A 44 -39.43 -3.29 -31.93
N GLY A 45 -39.90 -3.80 -33.07
CA GLY A 45 -41.21 -3.51 -33.62
C GLY A 45 -41.27 -2.27 -34.49
N SER A 46 -40.21 -1.54 -34.67
CA SER A 46 -40.11 -0.41 -35.60
C SER A 46 -40.01 -0.89 -37.07
N ALA A 47 -40.33 0.00 -38.03
CA ALA A 47 -40.13 -0.31 -39.44
C ALA A 47 -38.62 -0.49 -39.74
N PRO A 48 -38.23 -1.53 -40.53
CA PRO A 48 -36.86 -1.77 -40.88
C PRO A 48 -36.20 -0.58 -41.59
N MET A 49 -34.98 -0.25 -41.20
CA MET A 49 -34.18 0.78 -41.88
C MET A 49 -33.60 0.23 -43.19
N THR A 50 -33.43 1.09 -44.17
CA THR A 50 -32.94 0.70 -45.48
C THR A 50 -31.71 1.57 -45.87
N LYS A 51 -30.64 0.92 -46.31
CA LYS A 51 -29.50 1.56 -46.99
C LYS A 51 -29.40 0.99 -48.40
N ILE A 52 -29.06 1.84 -49.38
CA ILE A 52 -28.84 1.44 -50.78
C ILE A 52 -27.33 1.41 -51.03
N TYR A 53 -26.87 0.39 -51.76
CA TYR A 53 -25.47 0.25 -52.13
C TYR A 53 -25.29 -0.32 -53.53
N THR A 54 -24.09 -0.15 -54.08
CA THR A 54 -23.62 -0.76 -55.35
C THR A 54 -22.39 -1.62 -55.03
N VAL A 55 -22.04 -2.52 -55.99
CA VAL A 55 -20.89 -3.42 -55.79
C VAL A 55 -19.60 -2.68 -55.46
N ASN A 56 -19.47 -1.43 -55.89
CA ASN A 56 -18.26 -0.59 -55.67
C ASN A 56 -18.45 0.48 -54.57
N ALA A 57 -19.43 0.37 -53.71
CA ALA A 57 -19.80 1.40 -52.73
C ALA A 57 -18.80 1.57 -51.59
N GLY A 58 -17.69 0.81 -51.54
CA GLY A 58 -16.77 0.81 -50.44
C GLY A 58 -17.27 -0.01 -49.23
N LYS A 59 -16.57 0.16 -48.14
CA LYS A 59 -16.95 -0.51 -46.89
C LYS A 59 -18.11 0.22 -46.25
N ILE A 60 -19.26 -0.49 -46.05
CA ILE A 60 -20.44 0.05 -45.37
C ILE A 60 -20.58 -0.64 -44.02
N ASP A 61 -20.36 0.10 -42.96
CA ASP A 61 -20.55 -0.34 -41.59
C ASP A 61 -22.04 -0.32 -41.23
N LEU A 62 -22.54 -1.41 -40.63
CA LEU A 62 -23.92 -1.48 -40.19
C LEU A 62 -24.17 -0.69 -38.91
N GLY A 63 -23.13 -0.49 -38.11
CA GLY A 63 -23.17 0.21 -36.82
C GLY A 63 -23.76 -0.64 -35.70
N ILE A 64 -23.77 -0.07 -34.51
CA ILE A 64 -24.31 -0.68 -33.29
C ILE A 64 -25.57 0.08 -32.90
N PRO A 65 -26.79 -0.54 -33.07
CA PRO A 65 -28.05 0.09 -32.69
C PRO A 65 -28.18 0.14 -31.15
N LYS A 66 -28.98 1.08 -30.64
CA LYS A 66 -29.31 1.21 -29.21
C LYS A 66 -30.79 0.92 -28.97
N ARG A 67 -31.08 0.17 -27.87
CA ARG A 67 -32.39 -0.10 -27.37
C ARG A 67 -32.41 -0.05 -25.86
N SER A 68 -33.23 0.82 -25.26
CA SER A 68 -33.27 1.01 -23.78
C SER A 68 -33.58 -0.31 -23.07
N GLY A 69 -32.80 -0.63 -22.05
CA GLY A 69 -32.91 -1.86 -21.25
C GLY A 69 -32.46 -3.14 -21.94
N TYR A 70 -31.80 -3.04 -23.10
CA TYR A 70 -31.26 -4.17 -23.83
C TYR A 70 -29.81 -3.90 -24.30
N ARG A 71 -28.99 -4.93 -24.26
CA ARG A 71 -27.65 -4.93 -24.85
C ARG A 71 -27.70 -5.55 -26.23
N PHE A 72 -27.14 -4.87 -27.23
CA PHE A 72 -26.98 -5.41 -28.57
C PHE A 72 -25.98 -6.57 -28.57
N THR A 73 -26.35 -7.73 -29.09
CA THR A 73 -25.51 -8.95 -29.15
C THR A 73 -24.96 -9.23 -30.52
N GLY A 74 -25.40 -8.50 -31.53
CA GLY A 74 -24.93 -8.62 -32.92
C GLY A 74 -26.01 -8.77 -33.95
N TRP A 75 -25.64 -8.65 -35.20
CA TRP A 75 -26.48 -8.84 -36.38
C TRP A 75 -26.47 -10.31 -36.80
N THR A 76 -27.67 -10.85 -37.20
CA THR A 76 -27.81 -12.12 -37.88
C THR A 76 -28.57 -11.91 -39.19
N GLY A 77 -28.51 -12.87 -40.09
CA GLY A 77 -29.20 -12.81 -41.40
C GLY A 77 -28.26 -13.12 -42.55
N SER A 78 -27.97 -12.13 -43.42
CA SER A 78 -27.07 -12.33 -44.56
C SER A 78 -25.63 -12.74 -44.17
N ASN A 79 -25.26 -12.55 -42.90
CA ASN A 79 -23.99 -13.00 -42.32
C ASN A 79 -24.08 -14.39 -41.65
N GLY A 80 -25.24 -15.01 -41.65
CA GLY A 80 -25.49 -16.30 -40.99
C GLY A 80 -26.33 -16.22 -39.72
N THR A 81 -26.34 -17.29 -38.95
CA THR A 81 -27.20 -17.47 -37.77
C THR A 81 -26.52 -17.11 -36.44
N LYS A 82 -25.22 -16.92 -36.44
CA LYS A 82 -24.48 -16.48 -35.25
C LYS A 82 -24.40 -14.98 -35.20
N PRO A 83 -24.80 -14.30 -34.11
CA PRO A 83 -24.70 -12.86 -33.98
C PRO A 83 -23.27 -12.38 -34.11
N GLN A 84 -23.04 -11.31 -34.86
CA GLN A 84 -21.74 -10.64 -35.06
C GLN A 84 -21.91 -9.13 -34.86
N ILE A 85 -21.08 -8.52 -34.03
CA ILE A 85 -21.18 -7.09 -33.68
C ILE A 85 -20.65 -6.22 -34.82
N ASP A 86 -19.43 -6.50 -35.30
CA ASP A 86 -18.74 -5.69 -36.27
C ASP A 86 -18.98 -6.23 -37.70
N ILE A 87 -20.09 -5.87 -38.30
CA ILE A 87 -20.37 -6.24 -39.67
C ILE A 87 -20.22 -5.05 -40.58
N ALA A 88 -19.42 -5.25 -41.62
CA ALA A 88 -19.30 -4.34 -42.73
C ALA A 88 -19.52 -5.05 -44.07
N VAL A 89 -20.33 -4.43 -44.91
CA VAL A 89 -20.52 -4.87 -46.30
C VAL A 89 -19.41 -4.27 -47.14
N GLY A 90 -18.54 -5.13 -47.70
CA GLY A 90 -17.41 -4.72 -48.53
C GLY A 90 -17.73 -4.64 -50.01
N ASN A 91 -16.71 -4.24 -50.81
CA ASN A 91 -16.76 -4.26 -52.29
C ASN A 91 -16.98 -5.70 -52.77
N GLY A 92 -17.68 -5.82 -53.92
CA GLY A 92 -17.90 -7.10 -54.61
C GLY A 92 -19.10 -7.87 -54.09
N VAL A 93 -19.81 -7.43 -53.05
CA VAL A 93 -21.02 -8.07 -52.52
C VAL A 93 -22.20 -7.77 -53.44
N LEU A 94 -22.87 -8.83 -53.91
CA LEU A 94 -24.01 -8.78 -54.81
C LEU A 94 -25.32 -9.17 -54.08
N GLY A 95 -26.42 -8.58 -54.49
CA GLY A 95 -27.77 -8.94 -54.01
C GLY A 95 -28.27 -8.08 -52.84
N ASN A 96 -29.55 -8.24 -52.53
CA ASN A 96 -30.13 -7.60 -51.34
C ASN A 96 -29.71 -8.33 -50.08
N LEU A 97 -29.41 -7.59 -49.05
CA LEU A 97 -28.98 -8.09 -47.76
C LEU A 97 -29.99 -7.75 -46.68
N CYS A 98 -30.22 -8.68 -45.77
CA CYS A 98 -31.11 -8.50 -44.64
C CYS A 98 -30.36 -8.85 -43.36
N TYR A 99 -30.46 -7.99 -42.36
CA TYR A 99 -29.89 -8.20 -41.05
C TYR A 99 -30.89 -7.91 -39.96
N THR A 100 -30.93 -8.78 -38.95
CA THR A 100 -31.76 -8.62 -37.76
C THR A 100 -30.88 -8.39 -36.54
N ALA A 101 -31.18 -7.37 -35.79
CA ALA A 101 -30.52 -7.08 -34.52
C ALA A 101 -30.97 -8.09 -33.45
N ASN A 102 -29.96 -8.61 -32.72
CA ASN A 102 -30.22 -9.51 -31.59
C ASN A 102 -29.93 -8.77 -30.28
N TRP A 103 -30.74 -9.01 -29.28
CA TRP A 103 -30.73 -8.30 -28.03
C TRP A 103 -30.66 -9.24 -26.82
N SER A 104 -30.00 -8.82 -25.76
CA SER A 104 -29.94 -9.47 -24.45
C SER A 104 -30.53 -8.56 -23.39
N THR A 105 -31.25 -9.11 -22.42
CA THR A 105 -31.69 -8.40 -21.21
C THR A 105 -30.55 -8.32 -20.15
N ASN A 106 -29.45 -9.03 -20.38
CA ASN A 106 -28.26 -8.86 -19.58
C ASN A 106 -27.48 -7.65 -20.09
N LEU A 107 -27.24 -6.72 -19.20
CA LEU A 107 -26.57 -5.43 -19.45
C LEU A 107 -25.15 -5.48 -18.97
N ASP A 108 -24.32 -4.62 -19.53
CA ASP A 108 -22.90 -4.57 -19.18
C ASP A 108 -22.73 -3.87 -17.81
N VAL A 109 -21.97 -4.52 -16.95
CA VAL A 109 -21.49 -3.96 -15.69
C VAL A 109 -19.96 -3.93 -15.76
N THR A 110 -19.39 -2.74 -15.67
CA THR A 110 -17.95 -2.52 -15.79
C THR A 110 -17.39 -2.07 -14.45
N CYS A 111 -16.22 -2.58 -14.10
CA CYS A 111 -15.46 -2.11 -12.94
C CYS A 111 -14.18 -1.42 -13.39
N GLN A 112 -13.97 -0.19 -12.93
CA GLN A 112 -12.81 0.63 -13.19
C GLN A 112 -11.99 0.81 -11.93
N ASP A 113 -10.68 0.93 -12.08
CA ASP A 113 -9.73 1.18 -11.00
C ASP A 113 -9.22 2.63 -11.08
N TRP A 114 -9.28 3.34 -9.96
CA TRP A 114 -8.94 4.76 -9.89
C TRP A 114 -8.01 5.09 -8.75
N ILE A 115 -6.99 5.89 -9.01
CA ILE A 115 -6.25 6.58 -7.98
C ILE A 115 -7.15 7.68 -7.40
N VAL A 116 -7.16 7.76 -6.07
CA VAL A 116 -7.93 8.78 -5.35
C VAL A 116 -7.03 9.56 -4.39
N ASP A 117 -7.46 10.79 -4.07
CA ASP A 117 -6.89 11.57 -2.98
C ASP A 117 -7.49 11.19 -1.62
N LYS A 118 -7.05 11.84 -0.54
CA LYS A 118 -7.58 11.61 0.82
C LYS A 118 -9.06 11.94 1.01
N ASN A 119 -9.65 12.70 0.10
CA ASN A 119 -11.07 13.07 0.12
C ASN A 119 -11.93 12.12 -0.75
N GLY A 120 -11.30 11.15 -1.41
CA GLY A 120 -11.96 10.21 -2.31
C GLY A 120 -12.21 10.77 -3.72
N ASN A 121 -11.62 11.91 -4.08
CA ASN A 121 -11.72 12.43 -5.45
C ASN A 121 -10.93 11.53 -6.39
N MET A 122 -11.56 11.11 -7.49
CA MET A 122 -10.92 10.31 -8.54
C MET A 122 -9.95 11.19 -9.34
N ILE A 123 -8.69 10.79 -9.38
CA ILE A 123 -7.59 11.56 -10.00
C ILE A 123 -7.22 10.99 -11.36
N ARG A 124 -6.94 9.69 -11.43
CA ARG A 124 -6.52 9.02 -12.66
C ARG A 124 -7.02 7.58 -12.68
N GLU A 125 -7.53 7.15 -13.83
CA GLU A 125 -7.87 5.76 -14.08
C GLU A 125 -6.60 4.92 -14.30
N ILE A 126 -6.55 3.75 -13.67
CA ILE A 126 -5.43 2.80 -13.72
C ILE A 126 -5.83 1.39 -14.13
N THR A 127 -7.05 1.22 -14.65
CA THR A 127 -7.62 -0.10 -15.01
C THR A 127 -6.68 -0.92 -15.88
N ASP A 128 -6.16 -0.32 -16.96
CA ASP A 128 -5.25 -1.01 -17.89
C ASP A 128 -3.89 -1.36 -17.26
N GLU A 129 -3.42 -0.55 -16.30
CA GLU A 129 -2.16 -0.81 -15.60
C GLU A 129 -2.30 -2.01 -14.67
N VAL A 130 -3.41 -2.07 -13.94
CA VAL A 130 -3.73 -3.19 -13.05
C VAL A 130 -3.93 -4.47 -13.86
N ASP A 131 -4.68 -4.42 -14.97
CA ASP A 131 -4.90 -5.59 -15.83
C ASP A 131 -3.60 -6.12 -16.40
N ARG A 132 -2.72 -5.25 -16.88
CA ARG A 132 -1.40 -5.66 -17.40
C ARG A 132 -0.56 -6.34 -16.32
N PHE A 133 -0.53 -5.80 -15.11
CA PHE A 133 0.20 -6.40 -13.99
C PHE A 133 -0.29 -7.81 -13.66
N LEU A 134 -1.61 -8.01 -13.68
CA LEU A 134 -2.22 -9.31 -13.44
C LEU A 134 -1.96 -10.30 -14.59
N ASP A 135 -2.06 -9.84 -15.84
CA ASP A 135 -1.83 -10.66 -17.04
C ASP A 135 -0.36 -11.11 -17.15
N GLU A 136 0.58 -10.30 -16.69
CA GLU A 136 2.00 -10.61 -16.62
C GLU A 136 2.36 -11.53 -15.43
N GLY A 137 1.37 -11.95 -14.64
CA GLY A 137 1.58 -12.77 -13.45
C GLY A 137 2.26 -12.03 -12.30
N GLY A 138 2.12 -10.72 -12.26
CA GLY A 138 2.74 -9.85 -11.26
C GLY A 138 2.22 -10.05 -9.84
N SER A 139 1.06 -10.69 -9.67
CA SER A 139 0.53 -11.04 -8.36
C SER A 139 1.00 -12.41 -7.91
N SER A 140 1.34 -12.52 -6.62
CA SER A 140 1.64 -13.81 -5.97
C SER A 140 0.39 -14.60 -5.57
N LYS A 141 -0.80 -14.00 -5.65
CA LYS A 141 -2.09 -14.61 -5.33
C LYS A 141 -2.83 -14.95 -6.62
N GLU A 142 -3.48 -16.10 -6.65
CA GLU A 142 -4.41 -16.47 -7.73
C GLU A 142 -5.67 -15.60 -7.62
N TYR A 143 -5.68 -14.46 -8.31
CA TYR A 143 -6.90 -13.71 -8.52
C TYR A 143 -7.61 -14.28 -9.74
N THR A 144 -8.86 -14.73 -9.55
CA THR A 144 -9.76 -14.90 -10.67
C THR A 144 -10.07 -13.52 -11.22
N VAL A 145 -9.27 -13.08 -12.19
CA VAL A 145 -9.56 -11.85 -12.94
C VAL A 145 -10.86 -12.08 -13.69
N GLN A 146 -11.95 -11.66 -13.10
CA GLN A 146 -13.19 -11.53 -13.83
C GLN A 146 -12.93 -10.48 -14.93
N LYS A 147 -13.40 -10.77 -16.14
CA LYS A 147 -13.39 -9.77 -17.21
C LYS A 147 -13.90 -8.45 -16.65
N ARG A 148 -13.25 -7.35 -16.93
CA ARG A 148 -13.63 -6.01 -16.44
C ARG A 148 -15.11 -5.70 -16.68
N THR A 149 -15.67 -6.23 -17.76
CA THR A 149 -17.09 -6.11 -18.06
C THR A 149 -17.75 -7.48 -17.94
N VAL A 150 -18.73 -7.59 -17.09
CA VAL A 150 -19.61 -8.77 -16.94
C VAL A 150 -21.03 -8.42 -17.35
N GLN A 151 -21.81 -9.44 -17.70
CA GLN A 151 -23.18 -9.26 -18.15
C GLN A 151 -24.14 -9.70 -17.06
N VAL A 152 -24.95 -8.77 -16.59
CA VAL A 152 -25.83 -8.94 -15.44
C VAL A 152 -27.25 -8.50 -15.80
N LYS A 153 -28.25 -9.22 -15.31
CA LYS A 153 -29.66 -8.91 -15.54
C LYS A 153 -30.01 -7.55 -14.90
N LYS A 154 -30.79 -6.74 -15.61
CA LYS A 154 -31.38 -5.50 -15.08
C LYS A 154 -32.06 -5.73 -13.73
N GLY A 155 -31.88 -4.81 -12.80
CA GLY A 155 -32.39 -4.87 -11.42
C GLY A 155 -31.56 -5.67 -10.44
N THR A 156 -30.47 -6.33 -10.88
CA THR A 156 -29.54 -7.00 -9.97
C THR A 156 -28.69 -5.97 -9.25
N VAL A 157 -28.45 -6.16 -7.94
CA VAL A 157 -27.49 -5.38 -7.17
C VAL A 157 -26.09 -5.99 -7.35
N VAL A 158 -25.12 -5.19 -7.70
CA VAL A 158 -23.73 -5.60 -7.91
C VAL A 158 -22.78 -4.78 -7.05
N SER A 159 -21.74 -5.46 -6.53
CA SER A 159 -20.68 -4.87 -5.72
C SER A 159 -19.35 -4.93 -6.47
N ALA A 160 -18.52 -3.90 -6.29
CA ALA A 160 -17.15 -3.88 -6.80
C ALA A 160 -16.24 -4.96 -6.16
N SER A 161 -16.64 -5.50 -5.00
CA SER A 161 -15.94 -6.62 -4.34
C SER A 161 -15.80 -7.87 -5.21
N LYS A 162 -16.67 -8.04 -6.21
CA LYS A 162 -16.55 -9.13 -7.19
C LYS A 162 -15.26 -9.08 -8.01
N TRP A 163 -14.62 -7.92 -8.09
CA TRP A 163 -13.32 -7.73 -8.74
C TRP A 163 -12.14 -7.76 -7.79
N GLY A 164 -12.39 -8.08 -6.49
CA GLY A 164 -11.41 -8.24 -5.43
C GLY A 164 -11.31 -7.03 -4.50
N GLU A 165 -10.97 -7.30 -3.23
CA GLU A 165 -10.84 -6.32 -2.14
C GLU A 165 -9.51 -6.48 -1.38
N ASP A 166 -8.55 -7.18 -1.93
CA ASP A 166 -7.28 -7.45 -1.26
C ASP A 166 -6.47 -6.16 -1.06
N LYS A 167 -6.07 -5.90 0.17
CA LYS A 167 -5.28 -4.73 0.59
C LYS A 167 -3.76 -4.97 0.56
N ASP A 168 -3.32 -6.17 0.19
CA ASP A 168 -1.91 -6.44 -0.03
C ASP A 168 -1.44 -5.63 -1.27
N TYR A 169 -0.44 -4.78 -1.08
CA TYR A 169 0.03 -3.86 -2.12
C TYR A 169 0.47 -4.57 -3.42
N LYS A 170 0.85 -5.84 -3.35
CA LYS A 170 1.23 -6.67 -4.51
C LYS A 170 0.07 -7.45 -5.13
N ALA A 171 -1.14 -7.32 -4.58
CA ALA A 171 -2.28 -8.10 -5.01
C ALA A 171 -2.75 -7.74 -6.43
N TYR A 172 -2.76 -6.44 -6.75
CA TYR A 172 -3.24 -5.91 -8.03
C TYR A 172 -2.17 -5.12 -8.80
N SER A 173 -1.13 -4.63 -8.11
CA SER A 173 -0.06 -3.84 -8.70
C SER A 173 1.12 -3.76 -7.74
N ASP A 174 2.30 -3.52 -8.27
CA ASP A 174 3.50 -3.14 -7.52
C ASP A 174 3.56 -1.64 -7.20
N LYS A 175 2.58 -0.86 -7.68
CA LYS A 175 2.55 0.62 -7.59
C LYS A 175 1.39 1.15 -6.76
N TYR A 176 0.32 0.38 -6.61
CA TYR A 176 -0.94 0.83 -6.05
C TYR A 176 -1.49 -0.19 -5.05
N MET A 177 -2.04 0.31 -3.96
CA MET A 177 -2.72 -0.49 -2.96
C MET A 177 -4.22 -0.18 -2.96
N TYR A 178 -5.05 -1.23 -2.97
CA TYR A 178 -6.50 -1.11 -2.83
C TYR A 178 -6.87 -0.51 -1.46
N VAL A 179 -7.74 0.50 -1.46
CA VAL A 179 -8.18 1.19 -0.24
C VAL A 179 -9.70 1.21 -0.07
N GLY A 180 -10.45 0.87 -1.11
CA GLY A 180 -11.89 0.84 -1.04
C GLY A 180 -12.56 0.74 -2.40
N ALA A 181 -13.89 0.83 -2.39
CA ALA A 181 -14.70 0.76 -3.60
C ALA A 181 -15.95 1.62 -3.50
N SER A 182 -16.59 1.86 -4.65
CA SER A 182 -17.92 2.46 -4.72
C SER A 182 -18.96 1.60 -3.99
N LYS A 183 -20.06 2.24 -3.55
CA LYS A 183 -21.21 1.52 -3.02
C LYS A 183 -21.79 0.58 -4.06
N ASP A 184 -22.53 -0.42 -3.60
CA ASP A 184 -23.27 -1.33 -4.45
C ASP A 184 -24.27 -0.56 -5.34
N VAL A 185 -24.38 -1.01 -6.60
CA VAL A 185 -25.22 -0.36 -7.61
C VAL A 185 -26.26 -1.33 -8.13
N THR A 186 -27.50 -0.87 -8.29
CA THR A 186 -28.53 -1.61 -9.01
C THR A 186 -28.38 -1.39 -10.50
N VAL A 187 -28.24 -2.46 -11.28
CA VAL A 187 -28.10 -2.42 -12.74
C VAL A 187 -29.35 -1.79 -13.35
N ASN A 188 -29.22 -0.62 -13.95
CA ASN A 188 -30.31 0.11 -14.62
C ASN A 188 -30.38 -0.21 -16.12
N GLU A 189 -31.09 0.59 -16.92
CA GLU A 189 -31.26 0.38 -18.37
C GLU A 189 -29.99 0.56 -19.19
N ASP A 190 -29.04 1.33 -18.68
CA ASP A 190 -27.74 1.61 -19.31
C ASP A 190 -26.62 0.69 -18.82
N GLY A 191 -26.95 -0.26 -17.92
CA GLY A 191 -25.97 -1.09 -17.23
C GLY A 191 -25.55 -0.48 -15.89
N ALA A 192 -24.29 -0.69 -15.52
CA ALA A 192 -23.69 -0.07 -14.33
C ALA A 192 -22.18 0.07 -14.47
N VAL A 193 -21.61 1.08 -13.81
CA VAL A 193 -20.16 1.24 -13.62
C VAL A 193 -19.89 1.26 -12.14
N LEU A 194 -18.94 0.47 -11.73
CA LEU A 194 -18.42 0.36 -10.37
C LEU A 194 -16.98 0.81 -10.34
N PHE A 195 -16.51 1.27 -9.19
CA PHE A 195 -15.16 1.78 -9.03
C PHE A 195 -14.47 1.10 -7.88
N ARG A 196 -13.19 0.72 -8.06
CA ARG A 196 -12.27 0.40 -7.00
C ARG A 196 -11.29 1.55 -6.85
N TYR A 197 -10.90 1.84 -5.61
CA TYR A 197 -10.08 2.98 -5.25
C TYR A 197 -8.73 2.51 -4.75
N PHE A 198 -7.70 3.21 -5.18
CA PHE A 198 -6.31 2.88 -4.89
C PHE A 198 -5.54 4.12 -4.46
N TYR A 199 -4.61 3.93 -3.54
CA TYR A 199 -3.56 4.90 -3.27
C TYR A 199 -2.25 4.46 -3.91
N PRO A 200 -1.42 5.40 -4.39
CA PRO A 200 -0.05 5.10 -4.79
C PRO A 200 0.78 4.65 -3.57
N ILE A 201 1.76 3.81 -3.83
CA ILE A 201 2.65 3.29 -2.79
C ILE A 201 3.82 4.26 -2.61
N LEU A 202 4.15 4.60 -1.35
CA LEU A 202 5.43 5.17 -0.97
C LEU A 202 6.36 4.05 -0.52
N ASP A 203 7.57 4.02 -1.09
CA ASP A 203 8.62 3.08 -0.76
C ASP A 203 9.81 3.86 -0.19
N VAL A 204 10.21 3.54 1.04
CA VAL A 204 11.32 4.22 1.73
C VAL A 204 12.52 3.29 1.74
N ASN A 205 13.58 3.69 1.04
CA ASN A 205 14.79 2.91 0.88
C ASN A 205 16.02 3.64 1.45
N TYR A 206 17.04 2.88 1.79
CA TYR A 206 18.35 3.42 2.16
C TYR A 206 19.40 3.11 1.09
N ALA A 207 20.28 4.05 0.87
CA ALA A 207 21.49 3.85 0.09
C ALA A 207 22.72 4.07 0.99
N LEU A 208 23.66 3.14 0.95
CA LEU A 208 24.94 3.21 1.67
C LEU A 208 26.08 3.21 0.66
N ASP A 209 26.94 4.23 0.74
CA ASP A 209 28.10 4.42 -0.16
C ASP A 209 27.71 4.39 -1.66
N GLY A 210 26.49 4.85 -1.97
CA GLY A 210 25.97 4.94 -3.33
C GLY A 210 25.19 3.70 -3.83
N GLU A 211 25.21 2.59 -3.11
CA GLU A 211 24.51 1.37 -3.41
C GLU A 211 23.24 1.21 -2.55
N ASN A 212 22.25 0.46 -3.03
CA ASN A 212 21.07 0.15 -2.20
C ASN A 212 21.48 -0.69 -0.99
N ALA A 213 21.03 -0.29 0.18
CA ALA A 213 21.31 -1.03 1.40
C ALA A 213 20.59 -2.39 1.42
N THR A 214 21.28 -3.40 1.89
CA THR A 214 20.72 -4.77 1.99
C THR A 214 19.97 -5.00 3.30
N ASN A 215 20.26 -4.22 4.33
CA ASN A 215 19.59 -4.25 5.62
C ASN A 215 19.47 -2.82 6.17
N ASN A 216 18.32 -2.21 5.98
CA ASN A 216 18.04 -0.86 6.45
C ASN A 216 18.09 -0.77 7.99
N ALA A 217 17.64 -1.82 8.66
CA ALA A 217 17.62 -1.90 10.10
C ALA A 217 19.03 -1.71 10.72
N ASP A 218 20.10 -2.11 10.07
CA ASP A 218 21.47 -1.89 10.54
C ASP A 218 21.96 -0.45 10.37
N ILE A 219 21.25 0.39 9.65
CA ILE A 219 21.68 1.75 9.32
C ILE A 219 20.98 2.79 10.17
N ALA A 220 19.64 2.82 10.16
CA ALA A 220 18.88 3.82 10.89
C ALA A 220 17.41 3.39 11.06
N PHE A 221 16.73 4.08 11.97
CA PHE A 221 15.27 4.08 12.07
C PHE A 221 14.74 5.45 11.67
N PHE A 222 13.45 5.53 11.38
CA PHE A 222 12.80 6.79 11.06
C PHE A 222 11.35 6.84 11.57
N ASP A 223 10.85 8.06 11.71
CA ASP A 223 9.41 8.32 11.81
C ASP A 223 8.92 8.83 10.46
N LEU A 224 7.78 8.32 10.03
CA LEU A 224 7.10 8.78 8.83
C LEU A 224 5.91 9.69 9.22
N TYR A 225 5.93 10.89 8.70
CA TYR A 225 4.82 11.84 8.80
C TYR A 225 4.15 12.00 7.45
N VAL A 226 2.82 12.05 7.43
CA VAL A 226 2.00 12.32 6.24
C VAL A 226 1.04 13.46 6.57
N ASP A 227 1.04 14.52 5.78
CA ASP A 227 0.27 15.75 6.03
C ASP A 227 0.48 16.30 7.47
N GLY A 228 1.66 16.08 8.04
CA GLY A 228 2.06 16.50 9.39
C GLY A 228 1.67 15.54 10.53
N GLU A 229 0.92 14.49 10.24
CA GLU A 229 0.56 13.47 11.23
C GLU A 229 1.54 12.30 11.21
N LEU A 230 1.88 11.75 12.39
CA LEU A 230 2.74 10.58 12.54
C LEU A 230 1.98 9.34 12.06
N VAL A 231 2.50 8.68 11.02
CA VAL A 231 1.89 7.48 10.41
C VAL A 231 2.61 6.20 10.82
N ASP A 232 3.94 6.27 10.93
CA ASP A 232 4.76 5.14 11.37
C ASP A 232 5.91 5.65 12.26
N GLU A 233 6.10 5.02 13.40
CA GLU A 233 7.09 5.42 14.40
C GLU A 233 8.19 4.36 14.53
N GLY A 234 9.44 4.80 14.39
CA GLY A 234 10.60 3.93 14.56
C GLY A 234 10.68 2.80 13.53
N ALA A 235 10.21 3.04 12.32
CA ALA A 235 10.34 2.12 11.20
C ALA A 235 11.76 2.13 10.64
N TYR A 236 12.19 1.03 10.05
CA TYR A 236 13.44 0.92 9.28
C TYR A 236 13.18 0.62 7.81
N ASP A 237 11.95 0.26 7.48
CA ASP A 237 11.45 -0.02 6.15
C ASP A 237 9.99 0.42 6.06
N PHE A 238 9.58 0.97 4.96
CA PHE A 238 8.20 1.35 4.72
C PHE A 238 7.85 1.14 3.25
N CYS A 239 6.82 0.34 3.02
CA CYS A 239 6.22 0.18 1.71
C CYS A 239 4.70 0.16 1.88
N GLY A 240 4.07 1.32 1.76
CA GLY A 240 2.66 1.47 2.08
C GLY A 240 1.92 2.50 1.24
N ALA A 241 0.60 2.45 1.30
CA ALA A 241 -0.30 3.30 0.55
C ALA A 241 -0.40 4.70 1.18
N ILE A 242 -0.10 5.72 0.40
CA ILE A 242 -0.25 7.13 0.79
C ILE A 242 -1.16 7.83 -0.22
N PRO A 243 -2.17 8.62 0.20
CA PRO A 243 -3.09 9.27 -0.71
C PRO A 243 -2.38 10.17 -1.73
N TYR A 244 -2.91 10.22 -2.96
CA TYR A 244 -2.44 11.19 -3.95
C TYR A 244 -2.47 12.62 -3.39
N GLY A 245 -1.40 13.37 -3.64
CA GLY A 245 -1.29 14.77 -3.24
C GLY A 245 -0.91 15.02 -1.80
N SER A 246 -0.83 13.99 -0.94
CA SER A 246 -0.34 14.13 0.43
C SER A 246 1.15 14.46 0.46
N GLU A 247 1.55 15.29 1.41
CA GLU A 247 2.95 15.60 1.69
C GLU A 247 3.50 14.59 2.70
N TYR A 248 4.68 14.04 2.42
CA TYR A 248 5.35 13.15 3.37
C TYR A 248 6.70 13.71 3.81
N LYS A 249 7.08 13.37 5.04
CA LYS A 249 8.36 13.72 5.64
C LYS A 249 8.88 12.52 6.44
N ILE A 250 10.16 12.22 6.27
CA ILE A 250 10.86 11.16 6.99
C ILE A 250 11.86 11.82 7.96
N ALA A 251 11.66 11.58 9.23
CA ALA A 251 12.56 12.04 10.30
C ALA A 251 13.43 10.88 10.77
N LEU A 252 14.71 10.89 10.43
CA LEU A 252 15.62 9.84 10.84
C LEU A 252 15.82 9.84 12.36
N LYS A 253 15.81 8.65 12.93
CA LYS A 253 16.09 8.36 14.34
C LYS A 253 17.17 7.28 14.44
N ASN A 254 17.90 7.26 15.57
CA ASN A 254 18.81 6.17 15.90
C ASN A 254 19.73 5.76 14.73
N VAL A 255 20.32 6.75 14.06
CA VAL A 255 21.31 6.47 13.00
C VAL A 255 22.50 5.75 13.63
N ASN A 256 22.86 4.61 13.05
CA ASN A 256 24.01 3.84 13.48
C ASN A 256 25.30 4.70 13.39
N PRO A 257 26.06 4.85 14.49
CA PRO A 257 27.27 5.68 14.52
C PRO A 257 28.34 5.33 13.50
N LEU A 258 28.33 4.12 12.95
CA LEU A 258 29.20 3.72 11.85
C LEU A 258 28.91 4.48 10.55
N TYR A 259 27.73 5.10 10.44
CA TYR A 259 27.29 5.75 9.22
C TYR A 259 27.03 7.24 9.46
N GLN A 260 27.16 8.00 8.42
CA GLN A 260 26.83 9.42 8.38
C GLN A 260 25.72 9.64 7.36
N TYR A 261 24.61 10.24 7.79
CA TYR A 261 23.58 10.68 6.88
C TYR A 261 24.06 11.87 6.05
N ASP A 262 23.80 11.85 4.75
CA ASP A 262 24.02 13.00 3.89
C ASP A 262 22.95 14.07 4.20
N SER A 263 23.25 14.93 5.17
CA SER A 263 22.33 15.90 5.76
C SER A 263 21.98 17.08 4.85
N THR A 264 22.45 17.10 3.62
CA THR A 264 22.22 18.21 2.69
C THR A 264 20.79 18.28 2.18
N LYS A 265 19.96 17.25 2.39
CA LYS A 265 18.58 17.18 1.91
C LYS A 265 17.64 16.59 2.94
N GLU A 266 16.56 17.31 3.24
CA GLU A 266 15.42 16.76 3.94
C GLU A 266 14.79 15.64 3.11
N ILE A 267 14.42 14.53 3.75
CA ILE A 267 13.71 13.43 3.07
C ILE A 267 12.23 13.74 3.17
N ALA A 268 11.76 14.52 2.23
CA ALA A 268 10.37 14.92 2.14
C ALA A 268 9.92 15.01 0.68
N GLY A 269 8.63 14.92 0.46
CA GLY A 269 8.07 15.03 -0.88
C GLY A 269 6.56 15.09 -0.87
N LYS A 270 5.98 15.00 -2.07
CA LYS A 270 4.54 14.96 -2.28
C LYS A 270 4.20 13.75 -3.14
N MET A 271 3.18 13.01 -2.75
CA MET A 271 2.73 11.84 -3.49
C MET A 271 2.15 12.23 -4.84
N SER A 272 2.67 11.60 -5.88
CA SER A 272 2.16 11.68 -7.25
C SER A 272 1.10 10.60 -7.49
N ASP A 273 0.67 10.44 -8.74
CA ASP A 273 -0.25 9.41 -9.19
C ASP A 273 0.46 8.07 -9.56
N SER A 274 1.67 7.88 -9.05
CA SER A 274 2.47 6.66 -9.24
C SER A 274 3.26 6.35 -7.97
N ARG A 275 3.89 5.17 -7.93
CA ARG A 275 4.78 4.78 -6.83
C ARG A 275 5.82 5.87 -6.58
N GLY A 276 5.87 6.35 -5.35
CA GLY A 276 6.92 7.23 -4.84
C GLY A 276 8.07 6.41 -4.25
N VAL A 277 9.30 6.89 -4.43
CA VAL A 277 10.49 6.32 -3.77
C VAL A 277 11.20 7.43 -3.02
N ALA A 278 11.33 7.27 -1.72
CA ALA A 278 12.12 8.15 -0.86
C ALA A 278 13.40 7.42 -0.44
N THR A 279 14.56 7.97 -0.80
CA THR A 279 15.85 7.33 -0.49
C THR A 279 16.65 8.17 0.48
N ALA A 280 16.89 7.64 1.68
CA ALA A 280 17.87 8.19 2.62
C ALA A 280 19.29 7.71 2.25
N ARG A 281 20.21 8.66 2.10
CA ARG A 281 21.59 8.37 1.68
C ARG A 281 22.54 8.43 2.86
N PHE A 282 23.32 7.39 3.03
CA PHE A 282 24.32 7.25 4.07
C PHE A 282 25.68 6.96 3.47
N MET A 283 26.70 7.33 4.20
CA MET A 283 28.10 7.00 3.90
C MET A 283 28.70 6.31 5.11
N THR A 284 29.57 5.34 4.87
CA THR A 284 30.40 4.76 5.92
C THR A 284 31.28 5.86 6.51
N ARG A 285 31.25 5.99 7.82
CA ARG A 285 32.03 7.00 8.51
C ARG A 285 33.53 6.58 8.55
N GLU A 286 34.37 7.41 8.01
CA GLU A 286 35.81 7.24 8.09
C GLU A 286 36.35 8.00 9.30
N GLY A 287 37.19 7.34 10.10
CA GLY A 287 37.81 7.94 11.25
C GLY A 287 38.79 6.99 11.93
N ASN A 288 39.70 7.53 12.72
CA ASN A 288 40.74 6.79 13.45
C ASN A 288 40.73 7.07 14.95
N CYS A 289 39.86 7.91 15.45
CA CYS A 289 39.72 8.26 16.85
C CYS A 289 38.59 7.44 17.48
N LYS A 290 38.95 6.55 18.41
CA LYS A 290 37.98 5.65 19.05
C LYS A 290 37.04 6.41 19.98
N VAL A 291 35.72 6.28 19.77
CA VAL A 291 34.70 6.73 20.70
C VAL A 291 34.04 5.52 21.34
N THR A 292 33.94 5.54 22.67
CA THR A 292 33.28 4.47 23.44
C THR A 292 32.02 5.00 24.08
N CYS A 293 30.91 4.26 23.98
CA CYS A 293 29.63 4.55 24.65
C CYS A 293 29.43 3.59 25.84
N GLU A 294 29.18 4.16 27.02
CA GLU A 294 28.91 3.42 28.25
C GLU A 294 27.50 3.76 28.76
N ASP A 295 26.79 2.75 29.30
CA ASP A 295 25.44 2.89 29.89
C ASP A 295 25.57 2.92 31.42
N TRP A 296 24.92 3.89 32.05
CA TRP A 296 25.03 4.11 33.49
C TRP A 296 23.66 4.30 34.16
N VAL A 297 23.45 3.62 35.29
CA VAL A 297 22.41 3.99 36.25
C VAL A 297 22.83 5.28 36.95
N ILE A 298 21.89 6.22 37.04
CA ILE A 298 22.12 7.51 37.72
C ILE A 298 21.11 7.75 38.85
N ASP A 299 21.46 8.62 39.77
CA ASP A 299 20.55 9.18 40.78
C ASP A 299 19.80 10.43 40.25
N ALA A 300 18.93 11.00 41.07
CA ALA A 300 18.17 12.21 40.74
C ALA A 300 19.06 13.44 40.45
N SER A 301 20.31 13.47 40.90
CA SER A 301 21.24 14.55 40.60
C SER A 301 22.04 14.35 39.29
N GLY A 302 21.84 13.20 38.62
CA GLY A 302 22.57 12.79 37.42
C GLY A 302 23.94 12.17 37.73
N LYS A 303 24.26 11.85 38.98
CA LYS A 303 25.52 11.18 39.35
C LYS A 303 25.46 9.71 38.90
N ARG A 304 26.50 9.26 38.23
CA ARG A 304 26.70 7.88 37.79
C ARG A 304 26.94 6.96 38.99
N ILE A 305 26.16 5.89 39.11
CA ILE A 305 26.16 4.96 40.22
C ILE A 305 26.71 3.61 39.83
N LYS A 306 26.14 2.97 38.79
CA LYS A 306 26.54 1.65 38.33
C LYS A 306 26.56 1.62 36.80
N GLU A 307 27.65 1.08 36.24
CA GLU A 307 27.71 0.78 34.81
C GLU A 307 26.86 -0.48 34.48
N ILE A 308 26.06 -0.39 33.43
CA ILE A 308 25.12 -1.45 32.98
C ILE A 308 25.32 -1.79 31.51
N THR A 309 26.42 -1.35 30.88
CA THR A 309 26.69 -1.54 29.45
C THR A 309 26.56 -3.00 29.03
N SER A 310 27.15 -3.94 29.78
CA SER A 310 27.06 -5.38 29.46
C SER A 310 25.67 -5.97 29.63
N GLU A 311 24.87 -5.45 30.55
CA GLU A 311 23.49 -5.89 30.78
C GLU A 311 22.59 -5.48 29.62
N VAL A 312 22.75 -4.24 29.16
CA VAL A 312 22.04 -3.71 27.97
C VAL A 312 22.43 -4.48 26.70
N ASP A 313 23.74 -4.67 26.48
CA ASP A 313 24.24 -5.43 25.31
C ASP A 313 23.69 -6.85 25.25
N LYS A 314 23.65 -7.54 26.40
CA LYS A 314 23.08 -8.88 26.50
C LYS A 314 21.60 -8.89 26.18
N PHE A 315 20.83 -7.93 26.70
CA PHE A 315 19.41 -7.82 26.43
C PHE A 315 19.11 -7.60 24.95
N LEU A 316 19.85 -6.70 24.29
CA LEU A 316 19.73 -6.43 22.86
C LEU A 316 20.14 -7.65 22.02
N ALA A 317 21.24 -8.34 22.38
CA ALA A 317 21.69 -9.53 21.67
C ALA A 317 20.72 -10.72 21.78
N GLU A 318 19.94 -10.80 22.84
CA GLU A 318 18.89 -11.82 23.02
C GLU A 318 17.59 -11.50 22.25
N GLY A 319 17.53 -10.37 21.52
CA GLY A 319 16.37 -9.97 20.75
C GLY A 319 15.11 -9.69 21.61
N LYS A 320 15.31 -9.32 22.87
CA LYS A 320 14.20 -9.09 23.84
C LYS A 320 13.60 -7.69 23.73
N SER A 321 14.22 -6.79 23.00
CA SER A 321 13.64 -5.48 22.74
C SER A 321 12.39 -5.60 21.88
N LYS A 322 11.35 -4.81 22.19
CA LYS A 322 10.15 -4.70 21.37
C LYS A 322 10.39 -3.93 20.05
N LYS A 323 11.51 -3.22 19.95
CA LYS A 323 11.97 -2.51 18.76
C LYS A 323 13.29 -3.14 18.33
N GLU A 324 13.49 -3.25 17.03
CA GLU A 324 14.77 -3.70 16.49
C GLU A 324 15.81 -2.61 16.70
N TYR A 325 16.64 -2.76 17.75
CA TYR A 325 17.81 -1.93 17.97
C TYR A 325 19.04 -2.62 17.45
N HIS A 326 19.91 -1.84 16.83
CA HIS A 326 21.21 -2.33 16.45
C HIS A 326 22.02 -2.66 17.68
N SER A 327 22.63 -3.82 17.68
CA SER A 327 23.80 -4.12 18.51
C SER A 327 24.97 -3.34 17.93
N LEU A 328 25.01 -2.04 18.19
CA LEU A 328 26.11 -1.21 17.79
C LEU A 328 27.33 -1.59 18.59
N GLY A 329 28.43 -1.88 17.89
CA GLY A 329 29.70 -1.99 18.58
C GLY A 329 29.89 -0.79 19.50
N ARG A 330 30.12 -1.02 20.78
CA ARG A 330 30.35 0.04 21.79
C ARG A 330 31.48 0.99 21.46
N ASN A 331 32.34 0.58 20.53
CA ASN A 331 33.48 1.33 20.08
C ASN A 331 33.32 1.63 18.58
N VAL A 332 33.22 2.88 18.24
CA VAL A 332 33.11 3.37 16.87
C VAL A 332 34.20 4.39 16.61
N ASN A 333 34.80 4.38 15.43
CA ASN A 333 35.81 5.34 15.04
C ASN A 333 35.16 6.60 14.44
N PHE A 334 35.64 7.75 14.87
CA PHE A 334 35.26 9.07 14.40
C PHE A 334 36.49 9.86 13.98
N SER A 335 36.27 10.95 13.24
CA SER A 335 37.36 11.88 12.93
C SER A 335 37.65 12.81 14.10
N LYS A 336 38.90 13.19 14.25
CA LYS A 336 39.28 14.25 15.20
C LYS A 336 38.50 15.53 14.85
N GLY A 337 37.94 16.16 15.86
CA GLY A 337 37.13 17.37 15.71
C GLY A 337 35.63 17.12 15.57
N ASP A 338 35.18 15.85 15.39
CA ASP A 338 33.78 15.51 15.43
C ASP A 338 33.17 15.81 16.80
N ILE A 339 31.90 16.21 16.82
CA ILE A 339 31.12 16.38 18.05
C ILE A 339 30.13 15.23 18.13
N VAL A 340 30.20 14.47 19.21
CA VAL A 340 29.39 13.25 19.39
C VAL A 340 28.55 13.33 20.66
N SER A 341 27.43 12.56 20.67
CA SER A 341 26.59 12.41 21.85
C SER A 341 26.27 10.93 22.09
N GLY A 342 25.91 10.57 23.32
CA GLY A 342 25.44 9.21 23.61
C GLY A 342 24.17 8.84 22.90
N GLU A 343 23.38 9.80 22.43
CA GLU A 343 22.15 9.58 21.65
C GLU A 343 22.40 8.83 20.35
N LEU A 344 23.61 8.92 19.77
CA LEU A 344 23.99 8.15 18.58
C LEU A 344 23.88 6.62 18.78
N TRP A 345 23.96 6.14 20.04
CA TRP A 345 23.75 4.74 20.39
C TRP A 345 22.30 4.41 20.79
N GLY A 346 21.38 5.34 20.51
CA GLY A 346 19.96 5.22 20.80
C GLY A 346 19.51 6.04 21.99
N CYS A 347 18.34 6.66 21.86
CA CYS A 347 17.74 7.56 22.86
C CYS A 347 16.24 7.25 23.11
N ASP A 348 15.79 6.05 22.76
CA ASP A 348 14.41 5.66 22.98
C ASP A 348 14.15 5.43 24.47
N ASN A 349 13.23 6.20 25.05
CA ASN A 349 12.80 6.10 26.43
C ASN A 349 11.59 5.20 26.64
N SER A 350 11.14 4.50 25.59
CA SER A 350 10.06 3.52 25.77
C SER A 350 10.51 2.35 26.64
N LYS A 351 9.61 1.86 27.45
CA LYS A 351 9.85 0.72 28.35
C LYS A 351 10.26 -0.52 27.56
N GLY A 352 11.33 -1.17 27.98
CA GLY A 352 11.86 -2.37 27.34
C GLY A 352 12.65 -2.09 26.03
N ALA A 353 12.98 -0.84 25.74
CA ALA A 353 13.81 -0.50 24.58
C ALA A 353 15.22 -1.09 24.66
N TYR A 354 15.87 -1.00 25.82
CA TYR A 354 17.25 -1.45 26.05
C TYR A 354 17.38 -2.52 27.12
N SER A 355 16.37 -2.65 27.98
CA SER A 355 16.34 -3.60 29.09
C SER A 355 14.92 -3.69 29.67
N SER A 356 14.59 -4.81 30.32
CA SER A 356 13.37 -4.89 31.13
C SER A 356 13.49 -4.15 32.46
N GLY A 357 14.71 -3.98 32.97
CA GLY A 357 14.97 -3.41 34.30
C GLY A 357 15.40 -1.94 34.31
N TYR A 358 15.57 -1.31 33.14
CA TYR A 358 16.08 0.07 33.02
C TYR A 358 15.33 0.86 31.96
N VAL A 359 15.07 2.15 32.23
CA VAL A 359 14.50 3.11 31.28
C VAL A 359 15.52 4.17 30.95
N TYR A 360 15.74 4.42 29.66
CA TYR A 360 16.61 5.50 29.20
C TYR A 360 16.05 6.87 29.60
N VAL A 361 16.94 7.76 30.09
CA VAL A 361 16.57 9.08 30.58
C VAL A 361 17.22 10.20 29.76
N SER A 362 18.50 10.08 29.54
CA SER A 362 19.28 11.11 28.83
C SER A 362 20.68 10.60 28.46
N SER A 363 21.46 11.43 27.80
CA SER A 363 22.85 11.12 27.45
C SER A 363 23.76 12.33 27.53
N SER A 364 25.09 12.07 27.50
CA SER A 364 26.09 13.11 27.28
C SER A 364 25.89 13.74 25.90
N LYS A 365 26.06 15.07 25.81
CA LYS A 365 25.91 15.85 24.58
C LYS A 365 27.14 16.69 24.30
N GLY A 366 27.42 16.93 23.01
CA GLY A 366 28.45 17.88 22.59
C GLY A 366 29.87 17.48 22.96
N VAL A 367 30.18 16.18 23.00
CA VAL A 367 31.55 15.69 23.36
C VAL A 367 32.44 15.79 22.12
N LEU A 368 33.49 16.59 22.22
CA LEU A 368 34.49 16.74 21.15
C LEU A 368 35.42 15.53 21.11
N VAL A 369 35.60 14.95 19.92
CA VAL A 369 36.54 13.85 19.68
C VAL A 369 37.96 14.42 19.48
N ASP A 370 38.88 14.06 20.37
CA ASP A 370 40.28 14.42 20.26
C ASP A 370 41.14 13.27 19.67
N GLU A 371 42.46 13.42 19.63
CA GLU A 371 43.40 12.40 19.12
C GLU A 371 43.41 11.10 19.93
N LYS A 372 42.97 11.15 21.19
CA LYS A 372 42.83 9.98 22.07
C LYS A 372 41.47 9.32 21.98
N GLY A 373 40.53 9.92 21.19
CA GLY A 373 39.15 9.53 21.08
C GLY A 373 38.23 10.27 22.06
N ALA A 374 37.14 9.67 22.43
CA ALA A 374 36.19 10.23 23.38
C ALA A 374 35.42 9.13 24.12
N LYS A 375 34.81 9.48 25.24
CA LYS A 375 33.80 8.68 25.90
C LYS A 375 32.48 9.43 25.95
N VAL A 376 31.39 8.77 25.57
CA VAL A 376 30.04 9.26 25.72
C VAL A 376 29.22 8.30 26.60
N TYR A 377 28.17 8.82 27.18
CA TYR A 377 27.41 8.10 28.18
C TYR A 377 25.93 8.18 27.86
N ARG A 378 25.21 7.05 28.09
CA ARG A 378 23.75 7.03 28.19
C ARG A 378 23.38 6.80 29.66
N TYR A 379 22.32 7.43 30.10
CA TYR A 379 21.87 7.44 31.47
C TYR A 379 20.49 6.80 31.62
N PHE A 380 20.36 5.96 32.62
CA PHE A 380 19.18 5.14 32.86
C PHE A 380 18.72 5.25 34.31
N TYR A 381 17.42 5.15 34.51
CA TYR A 381 16.83 4.87 35.80
C TYR A 381 16.48 3.38 35.92
N PRO A 382 16.67 2.75 37.09
CA PRO A 382 16.12 1.43 37.36
C PRO A 382 14.60 1.50 37.39
N VAL A 383 13.95 0.39 37.01
CA VAL A 383 12.49 0.30 36.99
C VAL A 383 11.96 0.03 38.40
N LEU A 384 10.89 0.73 38.79
CA LEU A 384 9.99 0.32 39.85
C LEU A 384 8.79 -0.37 39.20
N ASP A 385 8.65 -1.67 39.48
CA ASP A 385 7.57 -2.52 39.00
C ASP A 385 6.62 -2.87 40.14
N VAL A 386 5.37 -2.41 40.07
CA VAL A 386 4.36 -2.68 41.13
C VAL A 386 3.29 -3.60 40.57
N ASN A 387 3.28 -4.83 41.07
CA ASN A 387 2.37 -5.88 40.62
C ASN A 387 1.33 -6.20 41.72
N GLY A 388 0.25 -6.89 41.37
CA GLY A 388 -0.68 -7.49 42.29
C GLY A 388 -0.43 -9.00 42.41
N GLU A 389 -0.52 -9.53 43.59
CA GLU A 389 -0.45 -10.98 43.92
C GLU A 389 -1.73 -11.41 44.62
N LEU A 390 -2.46 -12.37 44.06
CA LEU A 390 -3.67 -12.93 44.66
C LEU A 390 -3.44 -14.40 45.02
N ASN A 391 -3.53 -14.73 46.29
CA ASN A 391 -3.30 -16.09 46.82
C ASN A 391 -1.96 -16.69 46.35
N ASP A 392 -0.88 -15.91 46.45
CA ASP A 392 0.48 -16.25 46.07
C ASP A 392 0.70 -16.42 44.55
N GLU A 393 -0.23 -15.96 43.71
CA GLU A 393 -0.07 -15.92 42.26
C GLU A 393 0.01 -14.46 41.75
N VAL A 394 1.06 -14.14 40.99
CA VAL A 394 1.22 -12.80 40.37
C VAL A 394 0.15 -12.60 39.31
N LEU A 395 -0.54 -11.47 39.38
CA LEU A 395 -1.65 -11.13 38.50
C LEU A 395 -1.14 -10.49 37.22
N LYS A 396 -1.70 -10.89 36.09
CA LYS A 396 -1.48 -10.22 34.81
C LYS A 396 -2.12 -8.81 34.71
N ASN A 397 -3.08 -8.53 35.58
CA ASN A 397 -3.82 -7.29 35.63
C ASN A 397 -4.48 -7.09 36.97
N THR A 398 -4.04 -6.09 37.72
CA THR A 398 -4.54 -5.73 39.05
C THR A 398 -5.82 -4.88 39.02
N SER A 399 -6.22 -4.36 37.85
CA SER A 399 -7.32 -3.37 37.71
C SER A 399 -8.68 -3.83 38.23
N LYS A 400 -8.91 -5.14 38.33
CA LYS A 400 -10.14 -5.75 38.88
C LYS A 400 -10.07 -6.02 40.38
N ILE A 401 -8.93 -5.78 41.01
CA ILE A 401 -8.69 -6.13 42.42
C ILE A 401 -8.42 -4.89 43.26
N ALA A 402 -7.58 -3.99 42.75
CA ALA A 402 -7.22 -2.79 43.49
C ALA A 402 -6.74 -1.64 42.59
N LYS A 403 -6.77 -0.46 43.16
CA LYS A 403 -6.09 0.76 42.64
C LYS A 403 -5.26 1.35 43.77
N PHE A 404 -4.18 2.04 43.38
CA PHE A 404 -3.22 2.59 44.36
C PHE A 404 -2.59 3.88 43.83
N ASN A 405 -1.89 4.59 44.69
CA ASN A 405 -1.06 5.71 44.38
C ASN A 405 0.40 5.39 44.62
N VAL A 406 1.28 5.93 43.76
CA VAL A 406 2.74 5.80 43.89
C VAL A 406 3.34 7.16 44.22
N TYR A 407 4.14 7.19 45.26
CA TYR A 407 4.90 8.37 45.70
C TYR A 407 6.39 8.10 45.54
N VAL A 408 7.13 9.08 45.08
CA VAL A 408 8.61 9.07 44.98
C VAL A 408 9.13 10.32 45.66
N ASP A 409 10.03 10.17 46.64
CA ASP A 409 10.57 11.26 47.45
C ASP A 409 9.45 12.18 48.02
N GLY A 410 8.37 11.53 48.47
CA GLY A 410 7.20 12.18 49.06
C GLY A 410 6.24 12.87 48.09
N LYS A 411 6.47 12.79 46.77
CA LYS A 411 5.60 13.36 45.72
C LYS A 411 4.82 12.27 45.01
N ALA A 412 3.52 12.50 44.81
CA ALA A 412 2.73 11.59 43.99
C ALA A 412 3.21 11.64 42.53
N VAL A 413 3.65 10.51 41.99
CA VAL A 413 4.06 10.33 40.59
C VAL A 413 3.01 9.62 39.76
N ALA A 414 2.13 8.86 40.42
CA ALA A 414 0.96 8.25 39.82
C ALA A 414 -0.17 8.11 40.83
N GLU A 415 -1.40 8.34 40.42
CA GLU A 415 -2.58 8.29 41.28
C GLU A 415 -3.69 7.42 40.67
N ASN A 416 -4.38 6.67 41.49
CA ASN A 416 -5.54 5.84 41.14
C ASN A 416 -5.27 4.89 39.96
N ILE A 417 -4.08 4.29 39.93
CA ILE A 417 -3.63 3.34 38.90
C ILE A 417 -3.75 1.91 39.40
N ALA A 418 -3.69 0.93 38.52
CA ALA A 418 -3.76 -0.49 38.79
C ALA A 418 -2.48 -1.25 38.42
N ASP A 419 -1.51 -0.56 37.82
CA ASP A 419 -0.24 -1.09 37.41
C ASP A 419 0.76 0.07 37.32
N PHE A 420 2.02 -0.18 37.70
CA PHE A 420 3.07 0.83 37.63
C PHE A 420 4.40 0.17 37.23
N PHE A 421 4.94 0.62 36.11
CA PHE A 421 6.22 0.14 35.58
C PHE A 421 6.96 1.32 34.96
N GLU A 422 7.71 2.06 35.80
CA GLU A 422 8.37 3.30 35.40
C GLU A 422 9.82 3.36 35.91
N GLY A 423 10.67 4.16 35.22
CA GLY A 423 12.01 4.48 35.69
C GLY A 423 11.98 5.44 36.87
N VAL A 424 12.58 5.06 37.98
CA VAL A 424 12.70 5.88 39.20
C VAL A 424 14.20 6.06 39.52
N PRO A 425 14.70 7.28 39.87
CA PRO A 425 16.12 7.51 40.14
C PRO A 425 16.63 6.56 41.24
N TYR A 426 17.88 6.10 41.08
CA TYR A 426 18.58 5.37 42.16
C TYR A 426 18.60 6.18 43.47
N GLY A 427 18.33 5.52 44.59
CA GLY A 427 18.38 6.13 45.92
C GLY A 427 17.11 6.91 46.29
N SER A 428 16.15 7.12 45.37
CA SER A 428 14.84 7.69 45.74
C SER A 428 14.06 6.79 46.64
N GLU A 429 13.37 7.37 47.61
CA GLU A 429 12.41 6.67 48.46
C GLU A 429 11.09 6.50 47.72
N TYR A 430 10.51 5.32 47.73
CA TYR A 430 9.19 5.10 47.13
C TYR A 430 8.21 4.59 48.21
N GLU A 431 6.93 4.95 48.04
CA GLU A 431 5.82 4.51 48.85
C GLU A 431 4.60 4.21 47.99
N ILE A 432 3.95 3.06 48.19
CA ILE A 432 2.69 2.71 47.56
C ILE A 432 1.61 2.89 48.62
N LYS A 433 0.72 3.87 48.39
CA LYS A 433 -0.32 4.28 49.39
C LYS A 433 -1.71 4.34 48.75
N ASP A 434 -2.69 4.62 49.58
CA ASP A 434 -4.10 4.78 49.22
C ASP A 434 -4.64 3.59 48.39
N ILE A 435 -4.21 2.36 48.80
CA ILE A 435 -4.62 1.13 48.15
C ILE A 435 -6.09 0.88 48.39
N LYS A 436 -6.90 0.99 47.35
CA LYS A 436 -8.36 0.77 47.39
C LYS A 436 -8.67 -0.56 46.71
N THR A 437 -9.13 -1.53 47.51
CA THR A 437 -9.55 -2.84 47.00
C THR A 437 -10.98 -2.82 46.49
N GLU A 438 -11.24 -3.57 45.43
CA GLU A 438 -12.59 -3.83 44.95
C GLU A 438 -13.33 -4.81 45.88
N THR A 439 -14.67 -4.81 45.83
CA THR A 439 -15.52 -5.70 46.64
C THR A 439 -15.14 -7.17 46.40
N GLY A 440 -14.91 -7.90 47.49
CA GLY A 440 -14.53 -9.30 47.44
C GLY A 440 -13.03 -9.57 47.58
N TYR A 441 -12.21 -8.53 47.84
CA TYR A 441 -10.78 -8.69 48.06
C TYR A 441 -10.33 -7.94 49.32
N GLU A 442 -9.35 -8.50 50.00
CA GLU A 442 -8.70 -7.92 51.18
C GLU A 442 -7.20 -7.78 50.92
N LEU A 443 -6.63 -6.62 51.30
CA LEU A 443 -5.19 -6.36 51.28
C LEU A 443 -4.55 -7.07 52.49
N LEU A 444 -3.47 -7.82 52.26
CA LEU A 444 -2.79 -8.58 53.33
C LEU A 444 -1.71 -7.76 54.06
N LYS A 445 -1.22 -6.69 53.41
CA LYS A 445 -0.19 -5.80 53.94
C LYS A 445 -0.48 -4.38 53.47
N ASP A 446 -0.26 -3.37 54.27
CA ASP A 446 -0.56 -1.96 54.00
C ASP A 446 0.66 -1.05 53.93
N ASP A 447 1.86 -1.57 54.21
CA ASP A 447 3.11 -0.83 54.04
C ASP A 447 3.96 -1.44 52.92
N TYR A 448 4.04 -0.68 51.82
CA TYR A 448 4.84 -1.00 50.65
C TYR A 448 5.74 0.20 50.34
N SER A 449 6.81 0.33 51.10
CA SER A 449 7.81 1.38 50.95
C SER A 449 9.21 0.80 50.79
N GLY A 450 10.11 1.57 50.22
CA GLY A 450 11.48 1.16 50.05
C GLY A 450 12.34 2.25 49.44
N VAL A 451 13.58 1.88 49.11
CA VAL A 451 14.55 2.76 48.44
C VAL A 451 14.99 2.10 47.12
N MET A 452 15.01 2.87 46.05
CA MET A 452 15.40 2.37 44.71
C MET A 452 16.85 1.88 44.71
N GLY A 453 17.03 0.64 44.30
CA GLY A 453 18.33 0.00 44.08
C GLY A 453 18.93 0.33 42.73
N THR A 454 20.01 -0.39 42.38
CA THR A 454 20.68 -0.26 41.05
C THR A 454 20.13 -1.23 40.01
N ILE A 455 19.10 -1.98 40.33
CA ILE A 455 18.39 -2.92 39.46
C ILE A 455 16.89 -2.68 39.62
N GLU A 456 16.08 -3.34 38.79
CA GLU A 456 14.63 -3.34 38.91
C GLU A 456 14.19 -3.68 40.35
N ASN A 457 13.28 -2.87 40.87
CA ASN A 457 12.63 -3.11 42.16
C ASN A 457 11.21 -3.58 41.91
N CYS A 458 10.92 -4.87 42.24
CA CYS A 458 9.56 -5.41 42.15
C CYS A 458 8.85 -5.30 43.51
N VAL A 459 7.63 -4.79 43.48
CA VAL A 459 6.77 -4.66 44.67
C VAL A 459 5.46 -5.41 44.36
N ASP A 460 5.22 -6.51 45.10
CA ASP A 460 4.01 -7.29 44.95
C ASP A 460 2.99 -6.92 46.05
N LEU A 461 1.92 -6.25 45.63
CA LEU A 461 0.77 -5.94 46.48
C LEU A 461 -0.04 -7.23 46.73
N ARG A 462 -0.07 -7.70 47.97
CA ARG A 462 -0.65 -9.02 48.31
C ARG A 462 -2.10 -8.93 48.72
N PHE A 463 -2.94 -9.70 48.05
CA PHE A 463 -4.37 -9.77 48.25
C PHE A 463 -4.84 -11.21 48.55
N LYS A 464 -5.97 -11.34 49.25
CA LYS A 464 -6.74 -12.55 49.34
C LYS A 464 -8.19 -12.31 48.97
N ALA A 465 -8.90 -13.34 48.53
CA ALA A 465 -10.34 -13.26 48.37
C ALA A 465 -11.00 -13.09 49.74
N ALA A 466 -11.92 -12.12 49.87
CA ALA A 466 -12.72 -11.95 51.06
C ALA A 466 -13.69 -13.14 51.22
N SER A 467 -13.76 -13.73 52.39
CA SER A 467 -14.61 -14.88 52.71
C SER A 467 -16.09 -14.49 52.77
#